data_b4906e6bb7e066e25192ee01cd884988
#
_entry.id   b4906e6bb7e066e25192ee01cd884988
#
_cell.length_a   1.000
_cell.length_b   1.000
_cell.length_c   1.000
_cell.angle_alpha   90.00
_cell.angle_beta   90.00
_cell.angle_gamma   90.00
#
_symmetry.space_group_name_H-M   'P 1'
#
loop_
_entity.id
_entity.type
_entity.pdbx_description
1 polymer ?
#
loop_
_entity_poly.entity_id
_entity_poly.type
_entity_poly.pdbx_seq_one_letter_code
_entity_poly.pdbx_strand_id
1 'polypeptide(L)'
;MALTKASLVDLNSSELILDLDADTSIRANTDDTVDFKIAGNVEVKMTATALAPGASDGNALGTAALEWSDLFLADGAVISFGDDQEVTLTHIHDNGLRISSTDQLQFGDAGTYIHQSADGVLDLVSDTEIEINATTIDVNGNLDVSGTIVGAGALTAATSITVGSAV
;
A
#
# COMPACT_ATOMS: atom_id res chain seq x y z
N MET A 1 18.73 -27.41 44.80
CA MET A 1 17.48 -28.01 44.36
C MET A 1 17.45 -27.92 42.85
N ALA A 2 17.50 -29.04 42.14
CA ALA A 2 17.44 -29.01 40.68
C ALA A 2 15.99 -28.67 40.27
N LEU A 3 15.81 -27.62 39.47
CA LEU A 3 14.53 -27.33 38.84
C LEU A 3 14.21 -28.47 37.88
N THR A 4 13.24 -29.29 38.23
CA THR A 4 12.68 -30.26 37.31
C THR A 4 12.00 -29.48 36.19
N LYS A 5 12.36 -29.76 34.91
CA LYS A 5 11.77 -29.16 33.73
C LYS A 5 10.25 -29.36 33.80
N ALA A 6 9.50 -28.29 33.99
CA ALA A 6 8.04 -28.36 33.88
C ALA A 6 7.68 -28.78 32.47
N SER A 7 6.98 -29.90 32.31
CA SER A 7 6.53 -30.37 30.99
C SER A 7 5.32 -29.62 30.47
N LEU A 8 4.60 -28.94 31.38
CA LEU A 8 3.43 -28.13 31.09
C LEU A 8 3.32 -27.03 32.15
N VAL A 9 3.15 -25.79 31.75
CA VAL A 9 2.73 -24.68 32.60
C VAL A 9 1.32 -24.32 32.14
N ASP A 10 0.33 -24.72 32.94
CA ASP A 10 -1.07 -24.35 32.71
C ASP A 10 -1.37 -23.13 33.60
N LEU A 11 -1.56 -21.98 32.95
CA LEU A 11 -1.90 -20.73 33.62
C LEU A 11 -3.40 -20.59 33.90
N ASN A 12 -4.24 -21.49 33.38
CA ASN A 12 -5.68 -21.56 33.62
C ASN A 12 -6.36 -20.17 33.54
N SER A 13 -6.17 -19.49 32.44
CA SER A 13 -6.64 -18.11 32.16
C SER A 13 -5.97 -17.02 33.01
N SER A 14 -4.92 -17.34 33.78
CA SER A 14 -4.10 -16.35 34.47
C SER A 14 -3.11 -15.71 33.50
N GLU A 15 -2.69 -14.47 33.79
CA GLU A 15 -1.67 -13.77 33.00
C GLU A 15 -0.26 -14.26 33.34
N LEU A 16 0.60 -14.39 32.33
CA LEU A 16 2.04 -14.46 32.52
C LEU A 16 2.57 -13.03 32.67
N ILE A 17 2.78 -12.60 33.92
CA ILE A 17 3.29 -11.28 34.26
C ILE A 17 4.80 -11.22 33.97
N LEU A 18 5.26 -10.16 33.31
CA LEU A 18 6.62 -10.01 32.81
C LEU A 18 7.41 -8.91 33.53
N ASP A 19 6.76 -8.05 34.32
CA ASP A 19 7.36 -6.94 35.05
C ASP A 19 6.94 -6.85 36.51
N LEU A 20 7.52 -5.87 37.26
CA LEU A 20 7.36 -5.79 38.71
C LEU A 20 6.02 -5.16 39.16
N ASP A 21 5.42 -4.30 38.36
CA ASP A 21 4.16 -3.61 38.68
C ASP A 21 2.92 -4.33 38.09
N ALA A 22 3.17 -5.48 37.40
CA ALA A 22 2.15 -6.39 36.90
C ALA A 22 1.25 -5.78 35.81
N ASP A 23 1.74 -4.80 35.07
CA ASP A 23 0.98 -4.16 33.98
C ASP A 23 1.43 -4.63 32.58
N THR A 24 2.54 -5.36 32.47
CA THR A 24 3.03 -5.99 31.25
C THR A 24 2.90 -7.50 31.32
N SER A 25 2.14 -8.11 30.42
CA SER A 25 1.81 -9.54 30.47
C SER A 25 1.45 -10.15 29.11
N ILE A 26 1.47 -11.49 29.06
CA ILE A 26 0.86 -12.29 28.00
C ILE A 26 -0.31 -13.07 28.60
N ARG A 27 -1.47 -13.05 27.93
CA ARG A 27 -2.67 -13.73 28.45
C ARG A 27 -3.57 -14.29 27.34
N ALA A 28 -4.47 -15.20 27.72
CA ALA A 28 -5.51 -15.78 26.87
C ALA A 28 -6.86 -15.75 27.60
N ASN A 29 -7.35 -14.54 27.91
CA ASN A 29 -8.61 -14.35 28.64
C ASN A 29 -9.87 -14.59 27.78
N THR A 30 -9.69 -14.56 26.46
CA THR A 30 -10.72 -14.90 25.48
C THR A 30 -10.28 -16.18 24.78
N ASP A 31 -11.21 -17.12 24.59
CA ASP A 31 -10.95 -18.38 23.91
C ASP A 31 -10.34 -18.13 22.51
N ASP A 32 -9.35 -18.91 22.13
CA ASP A 32 -8.61 -18.80 20.86
C ASP A 32 -7.94 -17.43 20.59
N THR A 33 -7.64 -16.66 21.65
CA THR A 33 -6.99 -15.34 21.53
C THR A 33 -5.82 -15.22 22.48
N VAL A 34 -4.68 -14.72 22.00
CA VAL A 34 -3.52 -14.31 22.81
C VAL A 34 -3.38 -12.79 22.76
N ASP A 35 -3.41 -12.17 23.95
CA ASP A 35 -3.20 -10.73 24.12
C ASP A 35 -1.79 -10.47 24.66
N PHE A 36 -1.10 -9.48 24.09
CA PHE A 36 0.11 -8.88 24.62
C PHE A 36 -0.25 -7.55 25.27
N LYS A 37 -0.12 -7.46 26.58
CA LYS A 37 -0.35 -6.24 27.37
C LYS A 37 0.96 -5.51 27.61
N ILE A 38 0.94 -4.19 27.46
CA ILE A 38 2.02 -3.29 27.85
C ILE A 38 1.39 -2.10 28.59
N ALA A 39 1.93 -1.74 29.75
CA ALA A 39 1.41 -0.63 30.58
C ALA A 39 -0.11 -0.72 30.81
N GLY A 40 -0.60 -1.90 31.12
CA GLY A 40 -2.01 -2.17 31.44
C GLY A 40 -2.96 -2.32 30.24
N ASN A 41 -2.54 -1.97 29.02
CA ASN A 41 -3.35 -2.02 27.80
C ASN A 41 -2.99 -3.24 26.93
N VAL A 42 -3.99 -3.77 26.20
CA VAL A 42 -3.72 -4.72 25.13
C VAL A 42 -3.17 -3.95 23.92
N GLU A 43 -1.91 -4.18 23.60
CA GLU A 43 -1.25 -3.51 22.48
C GLU A 43 -1.27 -4.38 21.22
N VAL A 44 -1.11 -5.68 21.37
CA VAL A 44 -1.15 -6.62 20.25
C VAL A 44 -2.03 -7.81 20.60
N LYS A 45 -2.83 -8.24 19.65
CA LYS A 45 -3.74 -9.38 19.73
C LYS A 45 -3.45 -10.39 18.61
N MET A 46 -3.33 -11.66 18.95
CA MET A 46 -3.24 -12.75 17.99
C MET A 46 -4.49 -13.63 18.10
N THR A 47 -5.11 -13.93 16.99
CA THR A 47 -6.22 -14.87 16.83
C THR A 47 -5.82 -15.98 15.86
N ALA A 48 -6.71 -16.93 15.58
CA ALA A 48 -6.47 -17.97 14.59
C ALA A 48 -6.19 -17.44 13.17
N THR A 49 -6.61 -16.23 12.86
CA THR A 49 -6.55 -15.68 11.48
C THR A 49 -5.84 -14.33 11.40
N ALA A 50 -5.48 -13.69 12.51
CA ALA A 50 -4.94 -12.35 12.48
C ALA A 50 -3.92 -12.09 13.60
N LEU A 51 -2.91 -11.30 13.28
CA LEU A 51 -2.11 -10.52 14.22
C LEU A 51 -2.56 -9.05 14.06
N ALA A 52 -3.14 -8.48 15.10
CA ALA A 52 -3.76 -7.16 15.03
C ALA A 52 -3.30 -6.26 16.19
N PRO A 53 -3.33 -4.92 16.05
CA PRO A 53 -3.19 -4.03 17.19
C PRO A 53 -4.36 -4.21 18.17
N GLY A 54 -4.17 -3.80 19.41
CA GLY A 54 -5.21 -3.89 20.45
C GLY A 54 -6.42 -3.00 20.20
N ALA A 55 -6.26 -1.94 19.40
CA ALA A 55 -7.31 -1.02 18.98
C ALA A 55 -7.10 -0.58 17.53
N SER A 56 -8.15 -0.06 16.90
CA SER A 56 -8.05 0.57 15.57
C SER A 56 -7.11 1.77 15.64
N ASP A 57 -6.30 1.97 14.59
CA ASP A 57 -5.26 3.02 14.51
C ASP A 57 -4.28 2.98 15.70
N GLY A 58 -4.01 1.78 16.21
CA GLY A 58 -3.18 1.53 17.38
C GLY A 58 -1.69 1.53 17.06
N ASN A 59 -1.04 0.35 17.12
CA ASN A 59 0.40 0.24 17.00
C ASN A 59 0.90 0.25 15.55
N ALA A 60 1.95 1.00 15.28
CA ALA A 60 2.66 0.93 14.02
C ALA A 60 3.44 -0.39 13.87
N LEU A 61 3.59 -0.90 12.66
CA LEU A 61 4.50 -1.98 12.33
C LEU A 61 5.91 -1.40 12.08
N GLY A 62 6.73 -1.39 13.10
CA GLY A 62 8.05 -0.74 13.11
C GLY A 62 8.00 0.74 13.49
N THR A 63 9.16 1.36 13.52
CA THR A 63 9.35 2.80 13.80
C THR A 63 10.42 3.35 12.87
N ALA A 64 10.58 4.69 12.81
CA ALA A 64 11.63 5.34 12.02
C ALA A 64 13.07 4.94 12.42
N ALA A 65 13.27 4.37 13.61
CA ALA A 65 14.57 3.92 14.10
C ALA A 65 14.71 2.39 14.13
N LEU A 66 13.60 1.65 14.03
CA LEU A 66 13.53 0.18 14.07
C LEU A 66 12.62 -0.28 12.93
N GLU A 67 13.16 -0.39 11.76
CA GLU A 67 12.49 -0.71 10.50
C GLU A 67 12.50 -2.21 10.23
N TRP A 68 11.44 -2.71 9.58
CA TRP A 68 11.44 -4.06 9.03
C TRP A 68 12.20 -4.08 7.71
N SER A 69 13.06 -5.07 7.48
CA SER A 69 13.81 -5.17 6.22
C SER A 69 12.92 -5.55 5.03
N ASP A 70 11.99 -6.47 5.24
CA ASP A 70 11.18 -7.07 4.19
C ASP A 70 9.77 -7.40 4.67
N LEU A 71 8.80 -7.39 3.74
CA LEU A 71 7.44 -7.87 3.92
C LEU A 71 7.11 -8.89 2.82
N PHE A 72 6.97 -10.16 3.16
CA PHE A 72 6.60 -11.23 2.23
C PHE A 72 5.10 -11.50 2.29
N LEU A 73 4.41 -11.25 1.20
CA LEU A 73 2.97 -11.49 1.06
C LEU A 73 2.71 -12.58 0.02
N ALA A 74 1.65 -13.34 0.21
CA ALA A 74 1.25 -14.43 -0.68
C ALA A 74 0.68 -13.92 -2.01
N ASP A 75 0.52 -14.84 -2.97
CA ASP A 75 -0.21 -14.59 -4.21
C ASP A 75 -1.65 -14.13 -3.91
N GLY A 76 -2.09 -13.11 -4.63
CA GLY A 76 -3.40 -12.50 -4.41
C GLY A 76 -3.50 -11.64 -3.15
N ALA A 77 -2.38 -11.39 -2.45
CA ALA A 77 -2.40 -10.56 -1.25
C ALA A 77 -2.88 -9.13 -1.54
N VAL A 78 -3.51 -8.52 -0.55
CA VAL A 78 -4.06 -7.18 -0.61
C VAL A 78 -3.50 -6.35 0.54
N ILE A 79 -3.02 -5.14 0.24
CA ILE A 79 -2.77 -4.09 1.21
C ILE A 79 -3.96 -3.14 1.13
N SER A 80 -4.70 -2.97 2.23
CA SER A 80 -5.89 -2.14 2.30
C SER A 80 -5.63 -0.88 3.11
N PHE A 81 -6.18 0.24 2.68
CA PHE A 81 -6.09 1.54 3.32
C PHE A 81 -7.48 2.10 3.61
N GLY A 82 -7.59 2.91 4.66
CA GLY A 82 -8.84 3.50 5.13
C GLY A 82 -9.62 2.60 6.09
N ASP A 83 -10.52 3.19 6.87
CA ASP A 83 -11.37 2.47 7.85
C ASP A 83 -12.36 1.51 7.18
N ASP A 84 -12.80 1.83 5.97
CA ASP A 84 -13.70 1.04 5.13
C ASP A 84 -12.97 0.27 4.02
N GLN A 85 -11.60 0.34 4.00
CA GLN A 85 -10.70 -0.36 3.06
C GLN A 85 -11.02 -0.05 1.59
N GLU A 86 -11.42 1.17 1.29
CA GLU A 86 -11.84 1.61 -0.05
C GLU A 86 -10.68 1.65 -1.05
N VAL A 87 -9.46 1.94 -0.59
CA VAL A 87 -8.26 1.92 -1.43
C VAL A 87 -7.45 0.66 -1.18
N THR A 88 -7.16 -0.11 -2.21
CA THR A 88 -6.36 -1.32 -2.11
C THR A 88 -5.24 -1.40 -3.14
N LEU A 89 -4.11 -2.00 -2.71
CA LEU A 89 -3.04 -2.44 -3.60
C LEU A 89 -3.05 -3.97 -3.62
N THR A 90 -3.43 -4.55 -4.74
CA THR A 90 -3.64 -6.00 -4.89
C THR A 90 -2.57 -6.63 -5.77
N HIS A 91 -1.95 -7.72 -5.31
CA HIS A 91 -1.10 -8.55 -6.16
C HIS A 91 -1.95 -9.34 -7.16
N ILE A 92 -1.66 -9.19 -8.45
CA ILE A 92 -2.25 -9.98 -9.53
C ILE A 92 -1.23 -11.03 -9.94
N HIS A 93 -1.54 -12.30 -9.69
CA HIS A 93 -0.66 -13.45 -9.95
C HIS A 93 -0.02 -13.39 -11.34
N ASP A 94 1.30 -13.54 -11.41
CA ASP A 94 2.13 -13.50 -12.62
C ASP A 94 1.98 -12.23 -13.49
N ASN A 95 1.34 -11.16 -12.99
CA ASN A 95 1.07 -9.96 -13.78
C ASN A 95 1.62 -8.68 -13.14
N GLY A 96 1.24 -8.35 -11.90
CA GLY A 96 1.71 -7.13 -11.25
C GLY A 96 0.87 -6.68 -10.07
N LEU A 97 0.86 -5.37 -9.84
CA LEU A 97 0.10 -4.72 -8.78
C LEU A 97 -1.03 -3.89 -9.38
N ARG A 98 -2.20 -3.94 -8.77
CA ARG A 98 -3.38 -3.18 -9.16
C ARG A 98 -3.85 -2.31 -8.00
N ILE A 99 -4.00 -1.00 -8.27
CA ILE A 99 -4.75 -0.08 -7.42
C ILE A 99 -6.24 -0.28 -7.70
N SER A 100 -7.08 -0.23 -6.66
CA SER A 100 -8.52 -0.49 -6.76
C SER A 100 -9.25 0.54 -7.63
N SER A 101 -10.25 0.06 -8.36
CA SER A 101 -11.22 0.88 -9.09
C SER A 101 -10.62 2.04 -9.90
N THR A 102 -11.16 3.25 -9.71
CA THR A 102 -10.72 4.52 -10.30
C THR A 102 -9.82 5.33 -9.36
N ASP A 103 -9.27 4.70 -8.33
CA ASP A 103 -8.40 5.35 -7.37
C ASP A 103 -7.11 5.85 -8.01
N GLN A 104 -6.53 6.86 -7.41
CA GLN A 104 -5.40 7.60 -7.94
C GLN A 104 -4.10 7.22 -7.27
N LEU A 105 -3.02 7.10 -8.04
CA LEU A 105 -1.66 7.21 -7.53
C LEU A 105 -1.25 8.69 -7.61
N GLN A 106 -1.34 9.40 -6.49
CA GLN A 106 -1.06 10.83 -6.39
C GLN A 106 0.44 11.10 -6.12
N PHE A 107 0.94 12.22 -6.64
CA PHE A 107 2.33 12.66 -6.49
C PHE A 107 2.38 14.09 -5.93
N GLY A 108 2.58 14.22 -4.62
CA GLY A 108 2.73 15.50 -3.93
C GLY A 108 1.44 16.19 -3.55
N ASP A 109 0.47 16.26 -4.44
CA ASP A 109 -0.84 16.87 -4.21
C ASP A 109 -1.96 16.14 -4.97
N ALA A 110 -3.20 16.59 -4.79
CA ALA A 110 -4.38 15.97 -5.40
C ALA A 110 -4.57 16.31 -6.90
N GLY A 111 -3.82 17.24 -7.45
CA GLY A 111 -3.91 17.66 -8.85
C GLY A 111 -2.95 16.93 -9.78
N THR A 112 -2.00 16.17 -9.22
CA THR A 112 -0.98 15.44 -9.97
C THR A 112 -1.06 13.93 -9.66
N TYR A 113 -1.53 13.15 -10.64
CA TYR A 113 -1.80 11.72 -10.42
C TYR A 113 -1.84 10.88 -11.70
N ILE A 114 -1.80 9.57 -11.53
CA ILE A 114 -2.08 8.55 -12.55
C ILE A 114 -3.30 7.75 -12.09
N HIS A 115 -4.28 7.54 -12.98
CA HIS A 115 -5.42 6.67 -12.69
C HIS A 115 -6.08 6.11 -13.96
N GLN A 116 -7.06 5.24 -13.78
CA GLN A 116 -7.95 4.77 -14.82
C GLN A 116 -9.33 5.41 -14.62
N SER A 117 -9.70 6.43 -15.42
CA SER A 117 -11.00 7.11 -15.29
C SER A 117 -12.18 6.29 -15.83
N ALA A 118 -11.90 5.42 -16.80
CA ALA A 118 -12.86 4.50 -17.40
C ALA A 118 -12.14 3.26 -17.93
N ASP A 119 -12.88 2.19 -18.22
CA ASP A 119 -12.31 0.97 -18.81
C ASP A 119 -11.53 1.29 -20.11
N GLY A 120 -10.27 0.84 -20.14
CA GLY A 120 -9.35 1.07 -21.28
C GLY A 120 -8.75 2.47 -21.37
N VAL A 121 -8.98 3.37 -20.40
CA VAL A 121 -8.41 4.74 -20.36
C VAL A 121 -7.38 4.86 -19.26
N LEU A 122 -6.15 5.23 -19.60
CA LEU A 122 -5.10 5.60 -18.64
C LEU A 122 -4.88 7.11 -18.71
N ASP A 123 -5.16 7.82 -17.63
CA ASP A 123 -4.94 9.26 -17.50
C ASP A 123 -3.64 9.56 -16.75
N LEU A 124 -2.85 10.45 -17.33
CA LEU A 124 -1.72 11.13 -16.70
C LEU A 124 -2.13 12.58 -16.50
N VAL A 125 -2.31 13.00 -15.28
CA VAL A 125 -2.84 14.33 -14.94
C VAL A 125 -1.81 15.14 -14.15
N SER A 126 -1.63 16.40 -14.51
CA SER A 126 -0.80 17.36 -13.79
C SER A 126 -1.40 18.76 -13.90
N ASP A 127 -1.32 19.55 -12.83
CA ASP A 127 -1.83 20.92 -12.77
C ASP A 127 -1.14 21.87 -13.73
N THR A 128 0.13 21.63 -14.02
CA THR A 128 0.96 22.58 -14.77
C THR A 128 1.59 21.94 -16.00
N GLU A 129 2.33 20.85 -15.87
CA GLU A 129 3.14 20.30 -16.95
C GLU A 129 3.36 18.79 -16.74
N ILE A 130 3.35 18.03 -17.83
CA ILE A 130 3.86 16.66 -17.90
C ILE A 130 5.15 16.70 -18.72
N GLU A 131 6.30 16.55 -18.06
CA GLU A 131 7.61 16.52 -18.70
C GLU A 131 8.02 15.08 -19.01
N ILE A 132 8.31 14.78 -20.29
CA ILE A 132 8.77 13.47 -20.74
C ILE A 132 10.17 13.62 -21.33
N ASN A 133 11.19 13.22 -20.56
CA ASN A 133 12.59 13.27 -20.96
C ASN A 133 13.05 11.89 -21.45
N ALA A 134 13.16 11.71 -22.75
CA ALA A 134 13.62 10.46 -23.36
C ALA A 134 14.43 10.73 -24.63
N THR A 135 15.33 9.82 -24.99
CA THR A 135 16.02 9.84 -26.29
C THR A 135 15.04 9.68 -27.45
N THR A 136 13.98 8.90 -27.26
CA THR A 136 12.92 8.69 -28.23
C THR A 136 11.59 8.55 -27.49
N ILE A 137 10.54 9.22 -27.95
CA ILE A 137 9.16 9.00 -27.55
C ILE A 137 8.45 8.34 -28.73
N ASP A 138 8.09 7.06 -28.58
CA ASP A 138 7.40 6.29 -29.61
C ASP A 138 5.89 6.27 -29.34
N VAL A 139 5.09 6.81 -30.25
CA VAL A 139 3.62 6.85 -30.16
C VAL A 139 3.06 5.93 -31.23
N ASN A 140 2.62 4.74 -30.84
CA ASN A 140 2.07 3.71 -31.74
C ASN A 140 0.55 3.87 -31.98
N GLY A 141 0.10 5.08 -32.17
CA GLY A 141 -1.30 5.42 -32.39
C GLY A 141 -1.44 6.83 -32.94
N ASN A 142 -2.66 7.34 -32.95
CA ASN A 142 -2.89 8.74 -33.28
C ASN A 142 -2.49 9.64 -32.11
N LEU A 143 -1.80 10.73 -32.41
CA LEU A 143 -1.57 11.80 -31.45
C LEU A 143 -2.60 12.91 -31.72
N ASP A 144 -3.53 13.10 -30.77
CA ASP A 144 -4.50 14.22 -30.80
C ASP A 144 -4.00 15.32 -29.85
N VAL A 145 -3.76 16.50 -30.43
CA VAL A 145 -3.24 17.65 -29.68
C VAL A 145 -4.22 18.81 -29.83
N SER A 146 -4.94 19.12 -28.76
CA SER A 146 -5.89 20.25 -28.74
C SER A 146 -5.23 21.63 -28.68
N GLY A 147 -3.94 21.69 -28.36
CA GLY A 147 -3.14 22.91 -28.28
C GLY A 147 -2.17 23.07 -29.45
N THR A 148 -1.09 23.78 -29.21
CA THR A 148 -0.03 24.03 -30.19
C THR A 148 1.09 23.03 -30.06
N ILE A 149 1.56 22.50 -31.20
CA ILE A 149 2.81 21.72 -31.24
C ILE A 149 3.95 22.69 -31.53
N VAL A 150 4.92 22.80 -30.58
CA VAL A 150 6.14 23.58 -30.74
C VAL A 150 7.33 22.64 -30.84
N GLY A 151 8.00 22.61 -32.00
CA GLY A 151 9.22 21.82 -32.19
C GLY A 151 10.43 22.76 -32.34
N ALA A 152 11.51 22.47 -31.58
CA ALA A 152 12.79 23.17 -31.75
C ALA A 152 13.57 22.71 -32.99
N GLY A 153 13.16 21.62 -33.63
CA GLY A 153 13.77 21.02 -34.82
C GLY A 153 12.78 20.80 -35.95
N ALA A 154 13.22 20.13 -36.99
CA ALA A 154 12.38 19.84 -38.17
C ALA A 154 11.32 18.81 -37.84
N LEU A 155 10.06 19.07 -38.25
CA LEU A 155 9.00 18.06 -38.31
C LEU A 155 9.14 17.28 -39.62
N THR A 156 9.50 15.98 -39.51
CA THR A 156 9.69 15.11 -40.66
C THR A 156 8.60 14.05 -40.70
N ALA A 157 7.85 13.98 -41.77
CA ALA A 157 6.89 12.91 -42.02
C ALA A 157 7.43 11.92 -43.05
N ALA A 158 7.26 10.61 -42.78
CA ALA A 158 7.68 9.55 -43.71
C ALA A 158 6.88 9.58 -45.03
N THR A 159 5.63 10.05 -45.01
CA THR A 159 4.73 10.05 -46.16
C THR A 159 4.21 11.44 -46.52
N SER A 160 3.56 12.13 -45.63
CA SER A 160 3.00 13.48 -45.90
C SER A 160 2.66 14.22 -44.62
N ILE A 161 2.70 15.56 -44.69
CA ILE A 161 2.09 16.45 -43.69
C ILE A 161 0.95 17.18 -44.45
N THR A 162 -0.30 16.95 -44.03
CA THR A 162 -1.43 17.66 -44.58
C THR A 162 -1.88 18.75 -43.61
N VAL A 163 -1.78 19.99 -43.99
CA VAL A 163 -2.29 21.12 -43.21
C VAL A 163 -3.67 21.49 -43.78
N GLY A 164 -4.70 21.39 -42.91
CA GLY A 164 -6.03 21.80 -43.26
C GLY A 164 -6.03 23.31 -43.58
N SER A 165 -6.70 23.72 -44.68
CA SER A 165 -6.88 25.13 -45.00
C SER A 165 -7.70 25.81 -43.90
N ALA A 166 -7.17 26.87 -43.30
CA ALA A 166 -8.00 27.82 -42.58
C ALA A 166 -9.00 28.42 -43.57
N VAL A 167 -10.29 28.22 -43.34
CA VAL A 167 -11.37 28.86 -44.07
C VAL A 167 -11.64 30.19 -43.41
#